data_59761f200fe8a7d0c9657784fd747b72
#
_entry.id   59761f200fe8a7d0c9657784fd747b72
#
_cell.length_a   1.000
_cell.length_b   1.000
_cell.length_c   1.000
_cell.angle_alpha   90.00
_cell.angle_beta   90.00
_cell.angle_gamma   90.00
#
_symmetry.space_group_name_H-M   'P 1'
#
loop_
_entity.id
_entity.type
_entity.pdbx_description
1 polymer ?
#
loop_
_entity_poly.entity_id
_entity_poly.type
_entity_poly.pdbx_seq_one_letter_code
_entity_poly.pdbx_strand_id
1 'polypeptide(L)'
;MQVVVDTNVLISAVFFGGKPGQILDAWQKKKIELVISTEILAEYIDVLHRLSAKYPKVDVSQIITLIASFSLIVEARSLEEKVCEDPDDDKFIAAAIAGSSNVIITGDAHLLDVSGYSDIEMIEPAAFIEKYLSEQTNAAERRPGD
;
A
#
# COMPACT_ATOMS: atom_id res chain seq x y z
N MET A 1 -8.65 0.94 -9.10
CA MET A 1 -7.20 0.76 -9.23
C MET A 1 -6.70 -0.02 -8.03
N GLN A 2 -5.95 -1.07 -8.28
CA GLN A 2 -5.42 -1.95 -7.24
C GLN A 2 -3.98 -1.55 -6.92
N VAL A 3 -3.65 -1.43 -5.63
CA VAL A 3 -2.32 -1.04 -5.18
C VAL A 3 -1.83 -1.96 -4.07
N VAL A 4 -0.52 -2.16 -4.01
CA VAL A 4 0.16 -2.77 -2.87
C VAL A 4 0.85 -1.65 -2.10
N VAL A 5 0.76 -1.68 -0.78
CA VAL A 5 1.37 -0.66 0.08
C VAL A 5 2.43 -1.32 0.97
N ASP A 6 3.66 -0.80 0.87
CA ASP A 6 4.76 -1.22 1.73
C ASP A 6 4.39 -0.99 3.20
N THR A 7 4.83 -1.88 4.07
CA THR A 7 4.54 -1.84 5.49
C THR A 7 4.88 -0.49 6.11
N ASN A 8 6.03 0.09 5.79
CA ASN A 8 6.43 1.38 6.36
C ASN A 8 5.51 2.52 5.95
N VAL A 9 4.98 2.48 4.73
CA VAL A 9 4.00 3.48 4.27
C VAL A 9 2.69 3.33 5.04
N LEU A 10 2.21 2.11 5.23
CA LEU A 10 1.01 1.86 6.03
C LEU A 10 1.18 2.34 7.47
N ILE A 11 2.29 2.01 8.10
CA ILE A 11 2.61 2.41 9.47
C ILE A 11 2.62 3.94 9.59
N SER A 12 3.26 4.63 8.66
CA SER A 12 3.28 6.09 8.65
C SER A 12 1.88 6.67 8.49
N ALA A 13 1.06 6.07 7.65
CA ALA A 13 -0.33 6.50 7.47
C ALA A 13 -1.14 6.38 8.77
N VAL A 14 -0.99 5.27 9.48
CA VAL A 14 -1.77 4.98 10.69
C VAL A 14 -1.36 5.87 11.86
N PHE A 15 -0.06 6.07 12.08
CA PHE A 15 0.43 6.75 13.28
C PHE A 15 0.74 8.21 13.08
N PHE A 16 1.08 8.64 11.88
CA PHE A 16 1.53 10.02 11.63
C PHE A 16 0.69 10.79 10.63
N GLY A 17 -0.09 10.12 9.80
CA GLY A 17 -0.88 10.78 8.76
C GLY A 17 -0.02 11.27 7.58
N GLY A 18 -0.08 12.57 7.25
CA GLY A 18 0.68 13.13 6.13
C GLY A 18 0.29 12.55 4.77
N LYS A 19 1.25 12.50 3.85
CA LYS A 19 1.00 11.93 2.52
C LYS A 19 0.57 10.45 2.58
N PRO A 20 1.24 9.59 3.37
CA PRO A 20 0.73 8.23 3.53
C PRO A 20 -0.71 8.17 4.04
N GLY A 21 -1.09 9.06 4.95
CA GLY A 21 -2.47 9.15 5.47
C GLY A 21 -3.49 9.46 4.39
N GLN A 22 -3.13 10.27 3.39
CA GLN A 22 -4.01 10.56 2.25
C GLN A 22 -4.27 9.32 1.41
N ILE A 23 -3.29 8.41 1.31
CA ILE A 23 -3.46 7.14 0.60
C ILE A 23 -4.44 6.24 1.36
N LEU A 24 -4.28 6.14 2.67
CA LEU A 24 -5.20 5.38 3.51
C LEU A 24 -6.62 5.93 3.42
N ASP A 25 -6.77 7.26 3.41
CA ASP A 25 -8.05 7.92 3.25
C ASP A 25 -8.69 7.61 1.88
N ALA A 26 -7.91 7.61 0.81
CA ALA A 26 -8.38 7.25 -0.53
C ALA A 26 -8.89 5.81 -0.57
N TRP A 27 -8.20 4.89 0.13
CA TRP A 27 -8.65 3.51 0.23
C TRP A 27 -9.98 3.41 1.00
N GLN A 28 -10.12 4.12 2.11
CA GLN A 28 -11.36 4.13 2.88
C GLN A 28 -12.53 4.71 2.07
N LYS A 29 -12.25 5.65 1.18
CA LYS A 29 -13.24 6.25 0.27
C LYS A 29 -13.46 5.42 -1.00
N LYS A 30 -12.84 4.25 -1.09
CA LYS A 30 -12.99 3.32 -2.23
C LYS A 30 -12.46 3.86 -3.55
N LYS A 31 -11.54 4.82 -3.50
CA LYS A 31 -10.87 5.34 -4.71
C LYS A 31 -9.79 4.38 -5.20
N ILE A 32 -9.22 3.60 -4.30
CA ILE A 32 -8.24 2.55 -4.60
C ILE A 32 -8.61 1.29 -3.83
N GLU A 33 -8.17 0.14 -4.34
CA GLU A 33 -8.25 -1.14 -3.63
C GLU A 33 -6.87 -1.54 -3.12
N LEU A 34 -6.82 -1.98 -1.89
CA LEU A 34 -5.59 -2.47 -1.28
C LEU A 34 -5.46 -3.98 -1.54
N VAL A 35 -4.35 -4.39 -2.14
CA VAL A 35 -4.01 -5.79 -2.37
C VAL A 35 -2.99 -6.22 -1.33
N ILE A 36 -3.28 -7.31 -0.62
CA ILE A 36 -2.37 -7.87 0.38
C ILE A 36 -2.30 -9.39 0.24
N SER A 37 -1.14 -9.96 0.56
CA SER A 37 -1.02 -11.40 0.78
C SER A 37 -1.20 -11.69 2.27
N THR A 38 -1.35 -12.96 2.62
CA THR A 38 -1.39 -13.37 4.02
C THR A 38 -0.08 -13.04 4.73
N GLU A 39 1.05 -13.12 4.03
CA GLU A 39 2.36 -12.76 4.55
C GLU A 39 2.45 -11.26 4.85
N ILE A 40 1.98 -10.42 3.95
CA ILE A 40 1.95 -8.96 4.15
C ILE A 40 1.01 -8.61 5.31
N LEU A 41 -0.17 -9.21 5.38
CA LEU A 41 -1.11 -8.97 6.47
C LEU A 41 -0.48 -9.32 7.82
N ALA A 42 0.21 -10.44 7.91
CA ALA A 42 0.90 -10.86 9.14
C ALA A 42 1.96 -9.82 9.55
N GLU A 43 2.72 -9.29 8.60
CA GLU A 43 3.70 -8.23 8.88
C GLU A 43 3.04 -6.93 9.34
N TYR A 44 1.95 -6.52 8.69
CA TYR A 44 1.20 -5.34 9.11
C TYR A 44 0.74 -5.48 10.57
N ILE A 45 0.14 -6.62 10.90
CA ILE A 45 -0.36 -6.88 12.24
C ILE A 45 0.77 -6.85 13.27
N ASP A 46 1.88 -7.52 12.98
CA ASP A 46 3.04 -7.57 13.88
C ASP A 46 3.60 -6.17 14.16
N VAL A 47 3.82 -5.37 13.12
CA VAL A 47 4.40 -4.03 13.28
C VAL A 47 3.42 -3.08 13.96
N LEU A 48 2.12 -3.14 13.60
CA LEU A 48 1.09 -2.31 14.24
C LEU A 48 1.01 -2.60 15.73
N HIS A 49 1.02 -3.87 16.13
CA HIS A 49 0.99 -4.23 17.55
C HIS A 49 2.24 -3.79 18.31
N ARG A 50 3.42 -3.95 17.71
CA ARG A 50 4.67 -3.49 18.34
C ARG A 50 4.66 -1.99 18.60
N LEU A 51 4.15 -1.20 17.67
CA LEU A 51 4.13 0.25 17.79
C LEU A 51 2.95 0.77 18.60
N SER A 52 1.92 -0.02 18.83
CA SER A 52 0.75 0.39 19.60
C SER A 52 1.09 0.78 21.04
N ALA A 53 2.10 0.16 21.62
CA ALA A 53 2.57 0.49 22.97
C ALA A 53 3.14 1.91 23.03
N LYS A 54 3.77 2.38 21.95
CA LYS A 54 4.37 3.71 21.84
C LYS A 54 3.34 4.78 21.49
N TYR A 55 2.25 4.41 20.82
CA TYR A 55 1.21 5.35 20.37
C TYR A 55 -0.17 4.86 20.83
N PRO A 56 -0.45 4.93 22.15
CA PRO A 56 -1.67 4.30 22.72
C PRO A 56 -2.99 4.97 22.33
N LYS A 57 -2.94 6.16 21.74
CA LYS A 57 -4.17 6.84 21.29
C LYS A 57 -4.70 6.29 19.96
N VAL A 58 -3.92 5.51 19.25
CA VAL A 58 -4.34 4.90 17.99
C VAL A 58 -4.91 3.51 18.26
N ASP A 59 -6.14 3.28 17.80
CA ASP A 59 -6.76 1.95 17.91
C ASP A 59 -6.34 1.09 16.73
N VAL A 60 -5.25 0.33 16.92
CA VAL A 60 -4.72 -0.54 15.86
C VAL A 60 -5.64 -1.71 15.57
N SER A 61 -6.44 -2.17 16.54
CA SER A 61 -7.38 -3.28 16.33
C SER A 61 -8.44 -2.92 15.29
N GLN A 62 -8.94 -1.69 15.33
CA GLN A 62 -9.91 -1.21 14.35
C GLN A 62 -9.30 -1.16 12.96
N ILE A 63 -8.08 -0.65 12.83
CA ILE A 63 -7.39 -0.58 11.54
C ILE A 63 -7.12 -1.99 10.99
N ILE A 64 -6.66 -2.91 11.82
CA ILE A 64 -6.43 -4.31 11.40
C ILE A 64 -7.72 -4.94 10.89
N THR A 65 -8.82 -4.74 11.61
CA THR A 65 -10.14 -5.26 11.20
C THR A 65 -10.55 -4.71 9.83
N LEU A 66 -10.38 -3.41 9.61
CA LEU A 66 -10.72 -2.78 8.34
C LEU A 66 -9.86 -3.34 7.20
N ILE A 67 -8.55 -3.47 7.42
CA ILE A 67 -7.63 -4.01 6.41
C ILE A 67 -8.01 -5.45 6.07
N ALA A 68 -8.23 -6.30 7.07
CA ALA A 68 -8.58 -7.70 6.85
C ALA A 68 -9.94 -7.85 6.15
N SER A 69 -10.89 -6.95 6.42
CA SER A 69 -12.26 -7.06 5.91
C SER A 69 -12.44 -6.48 4.50
N PHE A 70 -11.69 -5.42 4.16
CA PHE A 70 -11.94 -4.66 2.94
C PHE A 70 -10.79 -4.67 1.94
N SER A 71 -9.71 -5.41 2.21
CA SER A 71 -8.63 -5.59 1.25
C SER A 71 -8.86 -6.81 0.38
N LEU A 72 -8.29 -6.80 -0.82
CA LEU A 72 -8.22 -7.98 -1.65
C LEU A 72 -7.08 -8.85 -1.16
N ILE A 73 -7.40 -9.98 -0.52
CA ILE A 73 -6.41 -10.91 0.01
C ILE A 73 -6.09 -11.94 -1.05
N VAL A 74 -4.81 -12.04 -1.42
CA VAL A 74 -4.34 -12.93 -2.47
C VAL A 74 -3.39 -13.97 -1.91
N GLU A 75 -3.35 -15.14 -2.56
CA GLU A 75 -2.31 -16.14 -2.33
C GLU A 75 -1.16 -15.84 -3.28
N ALA A 76 -0.08 -15.29 -2.72
CA ALA A 76 1.10 -14.96 -3.48
C ALA A 76 2.07 -16.12 -3.48
N ARG A 77 2.58 -16.48 -4.66
CA ARG A 77 3.64 -17.46 -4.79
C ARG A 77 4.98 -16.77 -4.65
N SER A 78 5.94 -17.43 -4.00
CA SER A 78 7.31 -16.94 -3.95
C SER A 78 7.83 -16.70 -5.37
N LEU A 79 8.61 -15.62 -5.55
CA LEU A 79 9.25 -15.34 -6.83
C LEU A 79 10.28 -16.44 -7.11
N GLU A 80 10.44 -16.80 -8.39
CA GLU A 80 11.38 -17.84 -8.81
C GLU A 80 12.82 -17.45 -8.52
N GLU A 81 13.12 -16.15 -8.56
CA GLU A 81 14.43 -15.62 -8.28
C GLU A 81 14.32 -14.37 -7.39
N LYS A 82 15.41 -14.05 -6.71
CA LYS A 82 15.53 -12.83 -5.93
C LYS A 82 15.49 -11.61 -6.85
N VAL A 83 14.57 -10.67 -6.59
CA VAL A 83 14.42 -9.45 -7.37
C VAL A 83 15.00 -8.24 -6.63
N CYS A 84 14.61 -8.03 -5.36
CA CYS A 84 15.14 -6.94 -4.55
C CYS A 84 16.45 -7.33 -3.89
N GLU A 85 17.29 -6.35 -3.59
CA GLU A 85 18.52 -6.58 -2.84
C GLU A 85 18.24 -7.25 -1.50
N ASP A 86 17.20 -6.80 -0.79
CA ASP A 86 16.67 -7.51 0.38
C ASP A 86 15.55 -8.46 -0.07
N PRO A 87 15.75 -9.80 0.04
CA PRO A 87 14.72 -10.75 -0.39
C PRO A 87 13.39 -10.61 0.35
N ASP A 88 13.41 -10.05 1.56
CA ASP A 88 12.18 -9.85 2.34
C ASP A 88 11.24 -8.85 1.66
N ASP A 89 11.74 -7.96 0.82
CA ASP A 89 10.92 -7.01 0.06
C ASP A 89 10.21 -7.64 -1.14
N ASP A 90 10.64 -8.81 -1.57
CA ASP A 90 10.05 -9.50 -2.73
C ASP A 90 8.59 -9.92 -2.51
N LYS A 91 8.15 -10.03 -1.26
CA LYS A 91 6.75 -10.38 -0.96
C LYS A 91 5.75 -9.35 -1.49
N PHE A 92 6.15 -8.07 -1.56
CA PHE A 92 5.28 -7.02 -2.12
C PHE A 92 5.11 -7.20 -3.62
N ILE A 93 6.18 -7.56 -4.32
CA ILE A 93 6.14 -7.85 -5.76
C ILE A 93 5.28 -9.09 -6.01
N ALA A 94 5.48 -10.14 -5.23
CA ALA A 94 4.69 -11.38 -5.35
C ALA A 94 3.20 -11.12 -5.17
N ALA A 95 2.82 -10.29 -4.20
CA ALA A 95 1.42 -9.92 -3.99
C ALA A 95 0.86 -9.09 -5.14
N ALA A 96 1.65 -8.15 -5.68
CA ALA A 96 1.22 -7.33 -6.81
C ALA A 96 0.95 -8.21 -8.05
N ILE A 97 1.81 -9.17 -8.32
CA ILE A 97 1.61 -10.12 -9.43
C ILE A 97 0.33 -10.93 -9.21
N ALA A 98 0.16 -11.51 -8.01
CA ALA A 98 -0.98 -12.36 -7.69
C ALA A 98 -2.31 -11.59 -7.76
N GLY A 99 -2.32 -10.32 -7.37
CA GLY A 99 -3.50 -9.47 -7.36
C GLY A 99 -3.67 -8.62 -8.62
N SER A 100 -2.82 -8.80 -9.62
CA SER A 100 -2.84 -8.01 -10.86
C SER A 100 -2.73 -6.51 -10.58
N SER A 101 -1.96 -6.13 -9.58
CA SER A 101 -1.66 -4.74 -9.26
C SER A 101 -0.44 -4.29 -10.04
N ASN A 102 -0.53 -3.12 -10.67
CA ASN A 102 0.58 -2.52 -11.42
C ASN A 102 1.33 -1.47 -10.61
N VAL A 103 0.97 -1.29 -9.33
CA VAL A 103 1.56 -0.23 -8.51
C VAL A 103 1.86 -0.76 -7.12
N ILE A 104 3.09 -0.49 -6.65
CA ILE A 104 3.49 -0.67 -5.25
C ILE A 104 3.88 0.71 -4.72
N ILE A 105 3.22 1.14 -3.65
CA ILE A 105 3.50 2.43 -3.00
C ILE A 105 4.53 2.18 -1.91
N THR A 106 5.70 2.77 -2.04
CA THR A 106 6.83 2.52 -1.15
C THR A 106 7.78 3.71 -1.08
N GLY A 107 8.48 3.84 0.04
CA GLY A 107 9.63 4.74 0.15
C GLY A 107 10.96 4.00 0.24
N ASP A 108 10.94 2.67 0.12
CA ASP A 108 12.14 1.83 0.25
C ASP A 108 12.95 1.87 -1.04
N ALA A 109 14.23 2.22 -0.92
CA ALA A 109 15.15 2.29 -2.06
C ALA A 109 15.27 0.96 -2.80
N HIS A 110 15.24 -0.17 -2.08
CA HIS A 110 15.36 -1.50 -2.70
C HIS A 110 14.18 -1.80 -3.65
N LEU A 111 12.98 -1.37 -3.28
CA LEU A 111 11.81 -1.52 -4.16
C LEU A 111 11.81 -0.48 -5.28
N LEU A 112 12.13 0.77 -4.97
CA LEU A 112 12.17 1.83 -5.98
C LEU A 112 13.19 1.52 -7.09
N ASP A 113 14.32 0.91 -6.72
CA ASP A 113 15.38 0.56 -7.68
C ASP A 113 14.93 -0.48 -8.72
N VAL A 114 13.91 -1.28 -8.42
CA VAL A 114 13.41 -2.31 -9.34
C VAL A 114 12.08 -1.92 -10.00
N SER A 115 11.70 -0.64 -9.95
CA SER A 115 10.49 -0.15 -10.62
C SER A 115 10.51 -0.52 -12.10
N GLY A 116 9.37 -1.01 -12.58
CA GLY A 116 9.23 -1.52 -13.94
C GLY A 116 9.29 -3.05 -14.03
N TYR A 117 9.77 -3.72 -12.98
CA TYR A 117 9.80 -5.18 -12.97
C TYR A 117 8.38 -5.72 -13.14
N SER A 118 8.19 -6.63 -14.10
CA SER A 118 6.89 -7.23 -14.41
C SER A 118 5.79 -6.19 -14.65
N ASP A 119 6.14 -5.05 -15.21
CA ASP A 119 5.25 -3.90 -15.47
C ASP A 119 4.65 -3.30 -14.20
N ILE A 120 5.34 -3.44 -13.06
CA ILE A 120 4.91 -2.87 -11.79
C ILE A 120 5.69 -1.59 -11.53
N GLU A 121 4.97 -0.49 -11.35
CA GLU A 121 5.56 0.79 -10.95
C GLU A 121 5.73 0.81 -9.44
N MET A 122 6.95 1.07 -8.97
CA MET A 122 7.23 1.36 -7.56
C MET A 122 7.29 2.88 -7.42
N ILE A 123 6.47 3.45 -6.53
CA ILE A 123 6.26 4.90 -6.48
C ILE A 123 6.13 5.38 -5.04
N GLU A 124 6.73 6.51 -4.74
CA GLU A 124 6.63 7.12 -3.41
C GLU A 124 5.22 7.70 -3.17
N PRO A 125 4.80 7.81 -1.88
CA PRO A 125 3.46 8.29 -1.55
C PRO A 125 3.09 9.64 -2.17
N ALA A 126 3.96 10.64 -2.08
CA ALA A 126 3.69 11.95 -2.63
C ALA A 126 3.51 11.91 -4.16
N ALA A 127 4.37 11.17 -4.84
CA ALA A 127 4.30 11.01 -6.29
C ALA A 127 3.03 10.24 -6.70
N PHE A 128 2.64 9.24 -5.94
CA PHE A 128 1.40 8.49 -6.19
C PHE A 128 0.18 9.40 -6.10
N ILE A 129 0.11 10.22 -5.06
CA ILE A 129 -1.00 11.16 -4.87
C ILE A 129 -1.09 12.12 -6.05
N GLU A 130 0.05 12.70 -6.44
CA GLU A 130 0.08 13.64 -7.55
C GLU A 130 -0.34 12.99 -8.87
N LYS A 131 0.18 11.79 -9.15
CA LYS A 131 -0.05 11.11 -10.43
C LYS A 131 -1.46 10.52 -10.55
N TYR A 132 -1.98 9.93 -9.48
CA TYR A 132 -3.21 9.14 -9.54
C TYR A 132 -4.39 9.74 -8.79
N LEU A 133 -4.17 10.37 -7.65
CA LEU A 133 -5.28 10.88 -6.82
C LEU A 133 -5.65 12.31 -7.17
N SER A 134 -4.69 13.15 -7.53
CA SER A 134 -4.98 14.54 -7.93
C SER A 134 -5.79 14.59 -9.23
N GLU A 135 -5.49 13.70 -10.19
CA GLU A 135 -6.27 13.59 -11.43
C GLU A 135 -7.70 13.14 -11.14
N GLN A 136 -7.89 12.16 -10.26
CA GLN A 136 -9.20 11.68 -9.84
C GLN A 136 -9.99 12.77 -9.14
N THR A 137 -9.35 13.55 -8.27
CA THR A 137 -9.96 14.67 -7.57
C THR A 137 -10.39 15.73 -8.56
N ASN A 138 -9.51 16.11 -9.50
CA ASN A 138 -9.82 17.09 -10.53
C ASN A 138 -10.97 16.62 -11.42
N ALA A 139 -10.99 15.36 -11.80
CA ALA A 139 -12.08 14.79 -12.59
C ALA A 139 -13.40 14.81 -11.83
N ALA A 140 -13.37 14.51 -10.50
CA ALA A 140 -14.57 14.54 -9.66
C ALA A 140 -15.10 15.97 -9.45
N GLU A 141 -14.22 16.97 -9.43
CA GLU A 141 -14.58 18.38 -9.30
C GLU A 141 -15.10 18.98 -10.59
N ARG A 142 -14.79 18.40 -11.73
CA ARG A 142 -15.30 18.82 -13.03
C ARG A 142 -16.73 18.32 -13.19
N ARG A 143 -17.67 19.21 -12.96
CA ARG A 143 -19.09 18.91 -13.17
C ARG A 143 -19.48 19.13 -14.62
N PRO A 144 -20.42 18.34 -15.15
CA PRO A 144 -20.97 18.63 -16.48
C PRO A 144 -21.52 20.05 -16.52
N GLY A 145 -21.06 20.83 -17.50
CA GLY A 145 -21.52 22.20 -17.72
C GLY A 145 -20.67 23.30 -17.09
N ASP A 146 -19.62 22.94 -16.37
CA ASP A 146 -18.68 23.93 -15.83
C ASP A 146 -17.60 24.31 -16.86
#